data_f6361d14b37f4add4342eef039e6d3e4
#
_entry.id   f6361d14b37f4add4342eef039e6d3e4
#
_cell.length_a   1.000
_cell.length_b   1.000
_cell.length_c   1.000
_cell.angle_alpha   90.00
_cell.angle_beta   90.00
_cell.angle_gamma   90.00
#
_symmetry.space_group_name_H-M   'P 1'
#
loop_
_entity.id
_entity.type
_entity.pdbx_description
1 polymer ?
#
loop_
_entity_poly.entity_id
_entity_poly.type
_entity_poly.pdbx_seq_one_letter_code
_entity_poly.pdbx_strand_id
1 'polypeptide(L)'
;MYSRRARRQYGLTLIEAILFMMIVGIALAGIVGVLNLTTKGSADPLRRKQALMIAEGLLEEVQQAKFSYCDATDPKADNDKITSSAECTVPENWGPEPGGSRPFDNVNDYVGAANVAQSSFNDASGGLLDANGEPIDVEGYTATVTITPESIGGIPVSSASSADAEVLRIRVEVRYDGASLVLDGYRTRYAPTFL
;
A
#
# COMPACT_ATOMS: atom_id res chain seq x y z
N MET A 1 58.39 -45.94 -36.48
CA MET A 1 57.68 -45.28 -37.57
C MET A 1 56.17 -45.16 -37.18
N TYR A 2 55.70 -44.00 -36.77
CA TYR A 2 54.32 -43.76 -36.40
C TYR A 2 53.60 -43.14 -37.61
N SER A 3 52.68 -43.90 -38.21
CA SER A 3 51.90 -43.42 -39.36
C SER A 3 50.72 -42.56 -38.84
N ARG A 4 50.76 -41.23 -39.05
CA ARG A 4 49.63 -40.34 -38.82
C ARG A 4 48.60 -40.55 -39.92
N ARG A 5 47.48 -41.20 -39.61
CA ARG A 5 46.28 -41.24 -40.49
C ARG A 5 45.76 -39.80 -40.62
N ALA A 6 45.83 -39.24 -41.79
CA ALA A 6 45.16 -37.98 -42.13
C ALA A 6 43.63 -38.22 -42.06
N ARG A 7 42.95 -37.52 -41.16
CA ARG A 7 41.47 -37.46 -41.13
C ARG A 7 41.02 -36.64 -42.33
N ARG A 8 40.22 -37.25 -43.21
CA ARG A 8 39.53 -36.50 -44.27
C ARG A 8 38.58 -35.52 -43.63
N GLN A 9 38.74 -34.25 -43.86
CA GLN A 9 37.77 -33.19 -43.51
C GLN A 9 36.68 -33.22 -44.60
N TYR A 10 35.44 -33.48 -44.16
CA TYR A 10 34.27 -33.31 -45.02
C TYR A 10 33.82 -31.86 -44.89
N GLY A 11 33.71 -31.15 -46.00
CA GLY A 11 33.16 -29.79 -46.03
C GLY A 11 31.66 -29.84 -45.87
N LEU A 12 31.08 -28.84 -45.16
CA LEU A 12 29.66 -28.64 -45.09
C LEU A 12 29.08 -28.39 -46.49
N THR A 13 27.94 -29.01 -46.75
CA THR A 13 27.20 -28.74 -47.99
C THR A 13 26.40 -27.43 -47.83
N LEU A 14 26.12 -26.70 -48.91
CA LEU A 14 25.37 -25.46 -48.92
C LEU A 14 23.96 -25.64 -48.28
N ILE A 15 23.33 -26.79 -48.53
CA ILE A 15 21.99 -27.11 -47.97
C ILE A 15 22.05 -27.30 -46.45
N GLU A 16 23.12 -27.89 -45.94
CA GLU A 16 23.35 -28.11 -44.53
C GLU A 16 23.55 -26.77 -43.78
N ALA A 17 24.26 -25.83 -44.38
CA ALA A 17 24.45 -24.48 -43.86
C ALA A 17 23.10 -23.72 -43.80
N ILE A 18 22.26 -23.83 -44.83
CA ILE A 18 20.94 -23.18 -44.88
C ILE A 18 20.00 -23.78 -43.80
N LEU A 19 19.98 -25.12 -43.69
CA LEU A 19 19.18 -25.81 -42.64
C LEU A 19 19.63 -25.42 -41.24
N PHE A 20 20.96 -25.34 -41.02
CA PHE A 20 21.52 -24.93 -39.73
C PHE A 20 21.09 -23.50 -39.39
N MET A 21 21.19 -22.54 -40.32
CA MET A 21 20.76 -21.16 -40.11
C MET A 21 19.26 -21.05 -39.82
N MET A 22 18.45 -21.85 -40.49
CA MET A 22 16.99 -21.89 -40.25
C MET A 22 16.67 -22.38 -38.83
N ILE A 23 17.29 -23.49 -38.43
CA ILE A 23 17.04 -24.07 -37.06
C ILE A 23 17.53 -23.10 -35.98
N VAL A 24 18.74 -22.53 -36.15
CA VAL A 24 19.27 -21.55 -35.17
C VAL A 24 18.43 -20.29 -35.14
N GLY A 25 17.94 -19.79 -36.28
CA GLY A 25 17.07 -18.63 -36.35
C GLY A 25 15.75 -18.84 -35.58
N ILE A 26 15.09 -19.99 -35.76
CA ILE A 26 13.86 -20.35 -35.04
C ILE A 26 14.14 -20.50 -33.54
N ALA A 27 15.23 -21.15 -33.16
CA ALA A 27 15.62 -21.34 -31.76
C ALA A 27 15.87 -19.98 -31.06
N LEU A 28 16.61 -19.08 -31.70
CA LEU A 28 16.89 -17.75 -31.17
C LEU A 28 15.62 -16.90 -31.03
N ALA A 29 14.72 -16.95 -32.04
CA ALA A 29 13.44 -16.26 -31.98
C ALA A 29 12.58 -16.79 -30.81
N GLY A 30 12.57 -18.09 -30.56
CA GLY A 30 11.91 -18.72 -29.41
C GLY A 30 12.47 -18.23 -28.06
N ILE A 31 13.81 -18.20 -27.94
CA ILE A 31 14.48 -17.75 -26.70
C ILE A 31 14.17 -16.25 -26.43
N VAL A 32 14.24 -15.40 -27.46
CA VAL A 32 13.90 -13.97 -27.32
C VAL A 32 12.43 -13.79 -26.96
N GLY A 33 11.53 -14.60 -27.49
CA GLY A 33 10.13 -14.62 -27.13
C GLY A 33 9.88 -14.93 -25.65
N VAL A 34 10.55 -15.97 -25.14
CA VAL A 34 10.49 -16.34 -23.71
C VAL A 34 11.07 -15.26 -22.82
N LEU A 35 12.21 -14.68 -23.17
CA LEU A 35 12.83 -13.59 -22.41
C LEU A 35 11.91 -12.38 -22.32
N ASN A 36 11.24 -12.00 -23.44
CA ASN A 36 10.29 -10.90 -23.45
C ASN A 36 9.08 -11.17 -22.56
N LEU A 37 8.56 -12.42 -22.54
CA LEU A 37 7.47 -12.80 -21.65
C LEU A 37 7.89 -12.75 -20.18
N THR A 38 9.09 -13.24 -19.86
CA THR A 38 9.64 -13.23 -18.50
C THR A 38 9.90 -11.80 -18.00
N THR A 39 10.39 -10.92 -18.87
CA THR A 39 10.66 -9.51 -18.51
C THR A 39 9.36 -8.72 -18.33
N LYS A 40 8.32 -8.98 -19.14
CA LYS A 40 6.99 -8.37 -18.97
C LYS A 40 6.23 -8.91 -17.77
N GLY A 41 6.47 -10.15 -17.38
CA GLY A 41 5.87 -10.77 -16.18
C GLY A 41 6.62 -10.45 -14.87
N SER A 42 7.83 -9.95 -14.94
CA SER A 42 8.52 -9.29 -13.81
C SER A 42 8.05 -7.85 -13.72
N ALA A 43 6.73 -7.64 -13.51
CA ALA A 43 6.21 -6.34 -13.13
C ALA A 43 7.07 -5.81 -12.00
N ASP A 44 7.83 -4.80 -12.29
CA ASP A 44 8.94 -4.21 -11.59
C ASP A 44 8.92 -4.51 -10.07
N PRO A 45 9.69 -5.51 -9.56
CA PRO A 45 9.67 -5.87 -8.15
C PRO A 45 10.10 -4.70 -7.28
N LEU A 46 10.81 -3.72 -7.85
CA LEU A 46 11.20 -2.49 -7.18
C LEU A 46 9.98 -1.61 -6.94
N ARG A 47 9.14 -1.39 -7.96
CA ARG A 47 7.91 -0.58 -7.84
C ARG A 47 6.95 -1.16 -6.82
N ARG A 48 6.78 -2.48 -6.82
CA ARG A 48 5.96 -3.17 -5.81
C ARG A 48 6.53 -3.03 -4.40
N LYS A 49 7.85 -3.14 -4.26
CA LYS A 49 8.52 -2.94 -2.96
C LYS A 49 8.36 -1.50 -2.47
N GLN A 50 8.49 -0.52 -3.35
CA GLN A 50 8.23 0.89 -3.03
C GLN A 50 6.77 1.09 -2.60
N ALA A 51 5.80 0.54 -3.34
CA ALA A 51 4.38 0.60 -2.97
C ALA A 51 4.12 0.00 -1.57
N LEU A 52 4.78 -1.11 -1.24
CA LEU A 52 4.68 -1.74 0.07
C LEU A 52 5.24 -0.83 1.17
N MET A 53 6.44 -0.28 0.97
CA MET A 53 7.06 0.64 1.95
C MET A 53 6.21 1.90 2.17
N ILE A 54 5.61 2.45 1.09
CA ILE A 54 4.67 3.58 1.18
C ILE A 54 3.44 3.17 1.99
N ALA A 55 2.82 2.04 1.66
CA ALA A 55 1.63 1.57 2.35
C ALA A 55 1.88 1.28 3.84
N GLU A 56 3.02 0.68 4.17
CA GLU A 56 3.44 0.42 5.55
C GLU A 56 3.62 1.74 6.32
N GLY A 57 4.36 2.71 5.77
CA GLY A 57 4.58 4.00 6.43
C GLY A 57 3.28 4.78 6.65
N LEU A 58 2.38 4.83 5.65
CA LEU A 58 1.10 5.50 5.77
C LEU A 58 0.14 4.78 6.75
N LEU A 59 0.15 3.45 6.77
CA LEU A 59 -0.64 2.68 7.73
C LEU A 59 -0.14 2.91 9.16
N GLU A 60 1.18 2.94 9.34
CA GLU A 60 1.80 3.20 10.64
C GLU A 60 1.44 4.62 11.14
N GLU A 61 1.47 5.63 10.28
CA GLU A 61 1.03 6.99 10.63
C GLU A 61 -0.39 6.99 11.20
N VAL A 62 -1.34 6.37 10.50
CA VAL A 62 -2.74 6.29 10.98
C VAL A 62 -2.85 5.50 12.28
N GLN A 63 -2.09 4.41 12.42
CA GLN A 63 -2.11 3.59 13.63
C GLN A 63 -1.48 4.27 14.85
N GLN A 64 -0.59 5.23 14.65
CA GLN A 64 0.01 6.02 15.72
C GLN A 64 -0.91 7.14 16.24
N ALA A 65 -1.91 7.54 15.47
CA ALA A 65 -2.91 8.50 15.93
C ALA A 65 -3.69 7.95 17.15
N LYS A 66 -4.15 8.85 18.03
CA LYS A 66 -5.01 8.46 19.15
C LYS A 66 -6.31 7.84 18.64
N PHE A 67 -6.96 7.09 19.50
CA PHE A 67 -8.31 6.60 19.25
C PHE A 67 -9.17 6.87 20.47
N SER A 68 -9.46 8.15 20.71
CA SER A 68 -10.23 8.66 21.84
C SER A 68 -11.68 8.93 21.44
N TYR A 69 -12.56 9.08 22.44
CA TYR A 69 -13.93 9.53 22.24
C TYR A 69 -14.06 11.04 22.16
N CYS A 70 -13.12 11.73 22.80
CA CYS A 70 -13.10 13.17 22.85
C CYS A 70 -11.95 13.70 21.99
N ASP A 71 -12.17 14.83 21.32
CA ASP A 71 -11.14 15.61 20.65
C ASP A 71 -9.99 15.94 21.60
N ALA A 72 -8.78 16.08 21.09
CA ALA A 72 -7.58 16.33 21.87
C ALA A 72 -7.63 17.67 22.66
N THR A 73 -8.46 18.60 22.23
CA THR A 73 -8.69 19.91 22.92
C THR A 73 -9.71 19.82 24.05
N ASP A 74 -10.43 18.71 24.16
CA ASP A 74 -11.41 18.51 25.25
C ASP A 74 -10.69 18.36 26.60
N PRO A 75 -11.15 19.03 27.67
CA PRO A 75 -10.60 18.83 29.02
C PRO A 75 -10.66 17.39 29.54
N LYS A 76 -11.47 16.54 28.89
CA LYS A 76 -11.64 15.13 29.23
C LYS A 76 -10.92 14.19 28.25
N ALA A 77 -10.13 14.70 27.30
CA ALA A 77 -9.46 13.91 26.27
C ALA A 77 -8.64 12.74 26.84
N ASP A 78 -7.97 12.96 27.95
CA ASP A 78 -7.11 11.96 28.61
C ASP A 78 -7.83 11.19 29.74
N ASN A 79 -9.17 11.29 29.83
CA ASN A 79 -9.91 10.61 30.89
C ASN A 79 -10.29 9.17 30.44
N ASP A 80 -9.65 8.19 31.02
CA ASP A 80 -9.84 6.75 30.76
C ASP A 80 -11.23 6.18 31.14
N LYS A 81 -12.06 6.99 31.81
CA LYS A 81 -13.42 6.61 32.23
C LYS A 81 -14.50 6.99 31.22
N ILE A 82 -14.13 7.72 30.17
CA ILE A 82 -15.06 8.08 29.10
C ILE A 82 -15.35 6.83 28.26
N THR A 83 -16.60 6.54 28.06
CA THR A 83 -17.07 5.36 27.32
C THR A 83 -17.89 5.70 26.08
N SER A 84 -18.13 7.00 25.83
CA SER A 84 -18.89 7.49 24.67
C SER A 84 -18.55 8.93 24.38
N SER A 85 -18.59 9.32 23.11
CA SER A 85 -18.45 10.73 22.67
C SER A 85 -19.50 11.65 23.27
N ALA A 86 -20.66 11.14 23.69
CA ALA A 86 -21.71 11.93 24.36
C ALA A 86 -21.29 12.48 25.74
N GLU A 87 -20.24 11.96 26.35
CA GLU A 87 -19.68 12.45 27.62
C GLU A 87 -18.67 13.58 27.43
N CYS A 88 -18.24 13.84 26.20
CA CYS A 88 -17.29 14.87 25.85
C CYS A 88 -17.94 16.24 25.74
N THR A 89 -17.16 17.29 26.00
CA THR A 89 -17.55 18.67 25.70
C THR A 89 -17.33 18.95 24.20
N VAL A 90 -16.25 18.40 23.66
CA VAL A 90 -15.93 18.39 22.24
C VAL A 90 -15.79 16.91 21.83
N PRO A 91 -16.85 16.32 21.24
CA PRO A 91 -16.83 14.92 20.85
C PRO A 91 -15.98 14.71 19.58
N GLU A 92 -15.25 13.61 19.54
CA GLU A 92 -14.58 13.14 18.34
C GLU A 92 -15.57 12.66 17.30
N ASN A 93 -15.36 13.00 16.04
CA ASN A 93 -16.19 12.62 14.90
C ASN A 93 -15.34 12.15 13.73
N TRP A 94 -15.95 11.96 12.57
CA TRP A 94 -15.26 11.69 11.34
C TRP A 94 -14.76 12.99 10.68
N GLY A 95 -13.50 12.99 10.30
CA GLY A 95 -12.84 14.08 9.59
C GLY A 95 -12.13 15.06 10.50
N PRO A 96 -11.07 15.69 9.98
CA PRO A 96 -10.22 16.58 10.79
C PRO A 96 -10.98 17.82 11.23
N GLU A 97 -10.62 18.35 12.39
CA GLU A 97 -11.08 19.63 12.90
C GLU A 97 -10.74 20.77 11.93
N PRO A 98 -11.53 21.86 11.96
CA PRO A 98 -11.26 23.03 11.14
C PRO A 98 -9.82 23.57 11.35
N GLY A 99 -8.99 23.46 10.30
CA GLY A 99 -7.58 23.86 10.33
C GLY A 99 -6.62 22.76 10.77
N GLY A 100 -7.11 21.56 11.01
CA GLY A 100 -6.27 20.37 11.27
C GLY A 100 -5.39 20.04 10.06
N SER A 101 -4.18 19.57 10.32
CA SER A 101 -3.20 19.14 9.33
C SER A 101 -2.57 17.83 9.76
N ARG A 102 -2.09 17.06 8.80
CA ARG A 102 -1.33 15.83 9.08
C ARG A 102 -0.03 16.16 9.81
N PRO A 103 0.44 15.24 10.70
CA PRO A 103 -0.26 14.06 11.16
C PRO A 103 -1.46 14.45 12.03
N PHE A 104 -2.60 13.79 11.77
CA PHE A 104 -3.81 14.04 12.57
C PHE A 104 -3.67 13.41 13.96
N ASP A 105 -4.37 13.97 14.92
CA ASP A 105 -4.28 13.54 16.32
C ASP A 105 -5.21 12.33 16.62
N ASN A 106 -6.26 12.11 15.81
CA ASN A 106 -7.13 10.95 15.93
C ASN A 106 -7.22 10.13 14.63
N VAL A 107 -7.45 8.82 14.78
CA VAL A 107 -7.65 7.91 13.64
C VAL A 107 -8.84 8.33 12.77
N ASN A 108 -9.90 8.84 13.38
CA ASN A 108 -11.13 9.25 12.70
C ASN A 108 -10.91 10.41 11.71
N ASP A 109 -9.88 11.22 11.90
CA ASP A 109 -9.59 12.41 11.10
C ASP A 109 -9.08 12.10 9.69
N TYR A 110 -8.57 10.89 9.51
CA TYR A 110 -8.05 10.48 8.20
C TYR A 110 -9.14 10.26 7.15
N VAL A 111 -10.42 10.18 7.55
CA VAL A 111 -11.55 10.01 6.61
C VAL A 111 -12.76 10.86 7.03
N GLY A 112 -13.42 11.46 6.05
CA GLY A 112 -14.64 12.27 6.32
C GLY A 112 -15.89 11.45 6.65
N ALA A 113 -15.85 10.12 6.47
CA ALA A 113 -16.94 9.21 6.83
C ALA A 113 -16.44 7.76 6.85
N ALA A 114 -17.10 6.92 7.67
CA ALA A 114 -16.84 5.49 7.68
C ALA A 114 -17.07 4.84 6.31
N ASN A 115 -16.25 3.85 5.97
CA ASN A 115 -16.35 3.05 4.74
C ASN A 115 -16.15 3.82 3.43
N VAL A 116 -15.67 5.06 3.50
CA VAL A 116 -15.39 5.89 2.32
C VAL A 116 -13.89 6.04 2.15
N ALA A 117 -13.39 5.72 0.95
CA ALA A 117 -11.99 5.91 0.62
C ALA A 117 -11.68 7.42 0.50
N GLN A 118 -10.63 7.87 1.17
CA GLN A 118 -10.18 9.26 1.21
C GLN A 118 -8.74 9.37 0.75
N SER A 119 -8.42 10.42 -0.03
CA SER A 119 -7.07 10.74 -0.51
C SER A 119 -6.31 11.64 0.47
N SER A 120 -6.33 11.32 1.75
CA SER A 120 -5.77 12.16 2.83
C SER A 120 -4.24 12.30 2.77
N PHE A 121 -3.57 11.45 2.00
CA PHE A 121 -2.12 11.41 1.87
C PHE A 121 -1.58 12.13 0.64
N ASN A 122 -2.46 12.70 -0.19
CA ASN A 122 -2.07 13.31 -1.45
C ASN A 122 -2.25 14.83 -1.39
N ASP A 123 -1.38 15.54 -2.10
CA ASP A 123 -1.56 16.96 -2.37
C ASP A 123 -2.67 17.21 -3.42
N ALA A 124 -2.95 18.46 -3.74
CA ALA A 124 -3.97 18.84 -4.72
C ALA A 124 -3.65 18.38 -6.15
N SER A 125 -2.40 18.05 -6.46
CA SER A 125 -1.95 17.51 -7.76
C SER A 125 -1.94 15.99 -7.80
N GLY A 126 -2.20 15.31 -6.66
CA GLY A 126 -2.20 13.86 -6.51
C GLY A 126 -0.84 13.28 -6.12
N GLY A 127 0.17 14.11 -5.84
CA GLY A 127 1.46 13.70 -5.31
C GLY A 127 1.35 13.26 -3.85
N LEU A 128 2.14 12.27 -3.44
CA LEU A 128 2.16 11.80 -2.06
C LEU A 128 2.90 12.78 -1.15
N LEU A 129 2.34 12.98 0.03
CA LEU A 129 2.94 13.74 1.11
C LEU A 129 3.36 12.81 2.26
N ASP A 130 4.45 13.14 2.92
CA ASP A 130 4.83 12.50 4.19
C ASP A 130 3.96 12.99 5.36
N ALA A 131 4.22 12.48 6.57
CA ALA A 131 3.49 12.87 7.77
C ALA A 131 3.65 14.36 8.15
N ASN A 132 4.69 15.04 7.67
CA ASN A 132 4.91 16.46 7.91
C ASN A 132 4.28 17.36 6.83
N GLY A 133 3.62 16.76 5.83
CA GLY A 133 3.05 17.48 4.70
C GLY A 133 4.06 17.81 3.60
N GLU A 134 5.29 17.28 3.66
CA GLU A 134 6.29 17.47 2.63
C GLU A 134 6.15 16.44 1.50
N PRO A 135 6.38 16.83 0.22
CA PRO A 135 6.29 15.90 -0.90
C PRO A 135 7.28 14.75 -0.78
N ILE A 136 6.77 13.53 -0.94
CA ILE A 136 7.62 12.35 -1.10
C ILE A 136 8.08 12.32 -2.57
N ASP A 137 9.41 12.24 -2.78
CA ASP A 137 10.01 12.20 -4.13
C ASP A 137 9.82 10.82 -4.79
N VAL A 138 8.56 10.47 -5.07
CA VAL A 138 8.15 9.26 -5.79
C VAL A 138 7.10 9.59 -6.83
N GLU A 139 7.36 9.25 -8.08
CA GLU A 139 6.42 9.50 -9.17
C GLU A 139 5.54 8.30 -9.47
N GLY A 140 4.26 8.57 -9.79
CA GLY A 140 3.32 7.56 -10.27
C GLY A 140 2.70 6.70 -9.17
N TYR A 141 2.75 7.16 -7.91
CA TYR A 141 2.02 6.55 -6.79
C TYR A 141 0.92 7.47 -6.29
N THR A 142 -0.20 6.88 -5.94
CA THR A 142 -1.29 7.55 -5.19
C THR A 142 -1.74 6.64 -4.07
N ALA A 143 -2.22 7.21 -2.97
CA ALA A 143 -2.69 6.44 -1.84
C ALA A 143 -4.07 6.90 -1.37
N THR A 144 -4.87 5.96 -0.89
CA THR A 144 -6.14 6.24 -0.21
C THR A 144 -6.21 5.46 1.09
N VAL A 145 -6.91 6.02 2.06
CA VAL A 145 -7.26 5.34 3.31
C VAL A 145 -8.77 5.13 3.39
N THR A 146 -9.17 4.00 3.93
CA THR A 146 -10.57 3.69 4.27
C THR A 146 -10.60 3.16 5.69
N ILE A 147 -11.45 3.73 6.52
CA ILE A 147 -11.63 3.30 7.91
C ILE A 147 -13.03 2.70 8.06
N THR A 148 -13.07 1.48 8.57
CA THR A 148 -14.30 0.69 8.68
C THR A 148 -14.48 0.24 10.13
N PRO A 149 -15.58 0.63 10.81
CA PRO A 149 -15.95 0.03 12.07
C PRO A 149 -16.20 -1.48 11.90
N GLU A 150 -15.55 -2.30 12.71
CA GLU A 150 -15.63 -3.76 12.62
C GLU A 150 -15.84 -4.40 14.00
N SER A 151 -16.33 -5.65 13.99
CA SER A 151 -16.33 -6.50 15.18
C SER A 151 -15.15 -7.47 15.10
N ILE A 152 -14.39 -7.60 16.18
CA ILE A 152 -13.26 -8.54 16.26
C ILE A 152 -13.17 -9.15 17.65
N GLY A 153 -12.84 -10.45 17.73
CA GLY A 153 -12.55 -11.11 19.00
C GLY A 153 -13.68 -11.05 20.02
N GLY A 154 -14.94 -10.95 19.59
CA GLY A 154 -16.11 -10.82 20.47
C GLY A 154 -16.46 -9.37 20.86
N ILE A 155 -15.68 -8.38 20.42
CA ILE A 155 -16.03 -6.96 20.55
C ILE A 155 -17.04 -6.63 19.44
N PRO A 156 -18.28 -6.24 19.77
CA PRO A 156 -19.30 -5.94 18.77
C PRO A 156 -19.05 -4.60 18.11
N VAL A 157 -19.51 -4.45 16.86
CA VAL A 157 -19.64 -3.14 16.24
C VAL A 157 -20.95 -2.51 16.72
N SER A 158 -20.88 -1.34 17.35
CA SER A 158 -22.06 -0.62 17.82
C SER A 158 -22.90 -0.06 16.66
N SER A 159 -22.24 0.39 15.59
CA SER A 159 -22.83 0.86 14.33
C SER A 159 -21.77 0.82 13.24
N ALA A 160 -22.15 0.43 12.02
CA ALA A 160 -21.25 0.38 10.86
C ALA A 160 -20.76 1.77 10.38
N SER A 161 -21.29 2.85 10.95
CA SER A 161 -20.92 4.23 10.60
C SER A 161 -20.58 5.09 11.81
N SER A 162 -20.55 4.53 13.03
CA SER A 162 -20.30 5.29 14.25
C SER A 162 -18.81 5.58 14.45
N ALA A 163 -18.48 6.83 14.77
CA ALA A 163 -17.15 7.20 15.26
C ALA A 163 -16.87 6.61 16.65
N ASP A 164 -17.91 6.23 17.42
CA ASP A 164 -17.83 5.57 18.73
C ASP A 164 -17.54 4.05 18.65
N ALA A 165 -17.15 3.53 17.48
CA ALA A 165 -16.79 2.14 17.35
C ALA A 165 -15.59 1.78 18.24
N GLU A 166 -15.60 0.54 18.77
CA GLU A 166 -14.53 0.03 19.62
C GLU A 166 -13.34 -0.53 18.81
N VAL A 167 -13.60 -0.91 17.56
CA VAL A 167 -12.61 -1.49 16.65
C VAL A 167 -12.77 -0.85 15.28
N LEU A 168 -11.66 -0.40 14.74
CA LEU A 168 -11.54 0.12 13.37
C LEU A 168 -10.59 -0.75 12.58
N ARG A 169 -11.00 -1.15 11.37
CA ARG A 169 -10.09 -1.62 10.34
C ARG A 169 -9.65 -0.43 9.51
N ILE A 170 -8.35 -0.26 9.40
CA ILE A 170 -7.69 0.76 8.60
C ILE A 170 -7.17 0.08 7.35
N ARG A 171 -7.65 0.48 6.18
CA ARG A 171 -7.19 -0.02 4.89
C ARG A 171 -6.45 1.09 4.14
N VAL A 172 -5.20 0.86 3.83
CA VAL A 172 -4.41 1.72 2.94
C VAL A 172 -4.28 1.02 1.59
N GLU A 173 -4.68 1.69 0.52
CA GLU A 173 -4.48 1.23 -0.86
C GLU A 173 -3.52 2.17 -1.57
N VAL A 174 -2.41 1.64 -2.05
CA VAL A 174 -1.43 2.34 -2.88
C VAL A 174 -1.56 1.86 -4.32
N ARG A 175 -1.77 2.79 -5.25
CA ARG A 175 -1.90 2.53 -6.69
C ARG A 175 -0.66 3.00 -7.43
N TYR A 176 -0.21 2.21 -8.40
CA TYR A 176 0.96 2.47 -9.24
C TYR A 176 0.87 1.65 -10.54
N ASP A 177 1.23 2.22 -11.67
CA ASP A 177 1.36 1.55 -12.99
C ASP A 177 0.14 0.66 -13.37
N GLY A 178 -1.06 1.05 -12.99
CA GLY A 178 -2.29 0.26 -13.21
C GLY A 178 -2.48 -0.93 -12.26
N ALA A 179 -1.58 -1.13 -11.31
CA ALA A 179 -1.70 -2.09 -10.20
C ALA A 179 -2.08 -1.41 -8.90
N SER A 180 -2.52 -2.19 -7.92
CA SER A 180 -2.71 -1.71 -6.55
C SER A 180 -2.12 -2.69 -5.53
N LEU A 181 -1.72 -2.14 -4.39
CA LEU A 181 -1.31 -2.87 -3.21
C LEU A 181 -2.16 -2.38 -2.03
N VAL A 182 -2.70 -3.32 -1.28
CA VAL A 182 -3.58 -3.05 -0.13
C VAL A 182 -2.95 -3.62 1.13
N LEU A 183 -2.90 -2.80 2.19
CA LEU A 183 -2.61 -3.25 3.55
C LEU A 183 -3.79 -2.94 4.45
N ASP A 184 -4.11 -3.89 5.31
CA ASP A 184 -5.10 -3.73 6.36
C ASP A 184 -4.41 -3.74 7.73
N GLY A 185 -4.80 -2.82 8.59
CA GLY A 185 -4.43 -2.77 9.99
C GLY A 185 -5.67 -2.60 10.87
N TYR A 186 -5.51 -2.76 12.18
CA TYR A 186 -6.60 -2.62 13.14
C TYR A 186 -6.19 -1.69 14.27
N ARG A 187 -7.15 -0.93 14.75
CA ARG A 187 -7.03 -0.08 15.93
C ARG A 187 -8.20 -0.38 16.88
N THR A 188 -7.89 -0.55 18.15
CA THR A 188 -8.90 -0.80 19.18
C THR A 188 -8.80 0.27 20.27
N ARG A 189 -9.90 0.54 20.96
CA ARG A 189 -9.93 1.50 22.08
C ARG A 189 -9.41 0.94 23.40
N TYR A 190 -8.92 -0.29 23.43
CA TYR A 190 -8.50 -0.96 24.66
C TYR A 190 -7.46 -0.18 25.49
N ALA A 191 -6.63 0.63 24.83
CA ALA A 191 -5.69 1.50 25.52
C ALA A 191 -5.52 2.82 24.74
N PRO A 192 -6.55 3.68 24.71
CA PRO A 192 -6.57 4.86 23.86
C PRO A 192 -5.50 5.91 24.18
N THR A 193 -4.97 5.90 25.41
CA THR A 193 -4.06 6.93 25.93
C THR A 193 -2.60 6.49 26.08
N PHE A 194 -2.24 5.26 25.69
CA PHE A 194 -0.90 4.71 25.84
C PHE A 194 -0.06 4.75 24.57
N LEU A 195 -0.05 5.87 23.86
CA LEU A 195 0.87 6.13 22.75
C LEU A 195 1.56 7.47 22.93
#